data_84842012908071f131fd5a1e0b240b1f
#
_entry.id   84842012908071f131fd5a1e0b240b1f
#
_cell.length_a   1.000
_cell.length_b   1.000
_cell.length_c   1.000
_cell.angle_alpha   90.00
_cell.angle_beta   90.00
_cell.angle_gamma   90.00
#
_symmetry.space_group_name_H-M   'P 1'
#
loop_
_entity.id
_entity.type
_entity.pdbx_description
1 polymer ?
#
loop_
_entity_poly.entity_id
_entity_poly.type
_entity_poly.pdbx_seq_one_letter_code
_entity_poly.pdbx_strand_id
1 'polypeptide(L)'
;YDDRPVKHDEGFNEPHATMKMRDYINLLKSKPTKYRIFLWKVIKEVPQLQKDFTYPNFGLRLMKGLPMLFFGGRNSHTFMHYDIDLANIFHFHFEGEKQCILFPQSETKFLYKIPHSLITREDIDFANPN
;
A
#
# COMPACT_ATOMS: atom_id res chain seq x y z
N TYR A 1 2.38 -9.36 2.99
CA TYR A 1 1.03 -9.35 2.42
C TYR A 1 1.04 -10.07 1.09
N ASP A 2 0.20 -11.03 0.89
CA ASP A 2 -0.15 -11.61 -0.39
C ASP A 2 -1.57 -11.19 -0.77
N ASP A 3 -2.01 -11.53 -1.97
CA ASP A 3 -3.31 -11.12 -2.51
C ASP A 3 -4.41 -12.12 -2.23
N ARG A 4 -4.29 -12.95 -1.22
CA ARG A 4 -5.41 -13.82 -0.85
C ARG A 4 -6.58 -12.96 -0.41
N PRO A 5 -7.80 -13.29 -0.83
CA PRO A 5 -8.98 -12.58 -0.36
C PRO A 5 -8.99 -12.61 1.17
N VAL A 6 -8.98 -11.43 1.78
CA VAL A 6 -9.10 -11.32 3.22
C VAL A 6 -10.53 -11.70 3.57
N LYS A 7 -10.72 -12.76 4.32
CA LYS A 7 -12.01 -13.02 4.92
C LYS A 7 -12.33 -11.89 5.88
N HIS A 8 -13.56 -11.46 5.94
CA HIS A 8 -14.00 -10.31 6.74
C HIS A 8 -13.54 -10.35 8.21
N ASP A 9 -13.22 -11.51 8.72
CA ASP A 9 -12.85 -11.78 10.11
C ASP A 9 -11.32 -11.93 10.32
N GLU A 10 -10.53 -11.92 9.23
CA GLU A 10 -9.08 -12.02 9.35
C GLU A 10 -8.48 -10.63 9.50
N GLY A 11 -7.61 -10.45 10.47
CA GLY A 11 -6.95 -9.19 10.75
C GLY A 11 -6.24 -8.63 9.50
N PHE A 12 -6.75 -7.52 9.01
CA PHE A 12 -6.30 -6.84 7.79
C PHE A 12 -4.78 -6.55 7.74
N ASN A 13 -4.12 -6.61 8.87
CA ASN A 13 -2.72 -6.26 9.05
C ASN A 13 -1.83 -7.43 9.45
N GLU A 14 -2.30 -8.67 9.39
CA GLU A 14 -1.46 -9.80 9.75
C GLU A 14 -0.46 -10.13 8.63
N PRO A 15 0.82 -10.32 8.95
CA PRO A 15 1.80 -10.69 7.95
C PRO A 15 1.59 -12.13 7.48
N HIS A 16 1.54 -12.34 6.17
CA HIS A 16 1.42 -13.67 5.57
C HIS A 16 2.75 -14.41 5.49
N ALA A 17 3.86 -13.70 5.64
CA ALA A 17 5.20 -14.28 5.67
C ALA A 17 6.13 -13.39 6.48
N THR A 18 7.08 -14.04 7.15
CA THR A 18 8.18 -13.38 7.85
C THR A 18 9.49 -13.85 7.25
N MET A 19 10.34 -12.92 6.86
CA MET A 19 11.66 -13.23 6.31
C MET A 19 12.65 -12.10 6.60
N LYS A 20 13.95 -12.38 6.49
CA LYS A 20 14.97 -11.35 6.59
C LYS A 20 14.89 -10.41 5.38
N MET A 21 15.17 -9.13 5.57
CA MET A 21 15.17 -8.16 4.48
C MET A 21 16.06 -8.57 3.30
N ARG A 22 17.23 -9.14 3.59
CA ARG A 22 18.13 -9.68 2.56
C ARG A 22 17.45 -10.72 1.67
N ASP A 23 16.71 -11.65 2.28
CA ASP A 23 16.05 -12.73 1.56
C ASP A 23 14.88 -12.20 0.75
N TYR A 24 14.16 -11.23 1.29
CA TYR A 24 13.11 -10.52 0.57
C TYR A 24 13.66 -9.77 -0.65
N ILE A 25 14.75 -9.04 -0.53
CA ILE A 25 15.37 -8.35 -1.67
C ILE A 25 15.85 -9.35 -2.73
N ASN A 26 16.43 -10.47 -2.33
CA ASN A 26 16.82 -11.52 -3.26
C ASN A 26 15.60 -12.12 -3.99
N LEU A 27 14.50 -12.32 -3.27
CA LEU A 27 13.25 -12.75 -3.87
C LEU A 27 12.75 -11.76 -4.93
N LEU A 28 12.71 -10.48 -4.62
CA LEU A 28 12.29 -9.42 -5.57
C LEU A 28 13.15 -9.38 -6.84
N LYS A 29 14.45 -9.64 -6.71
CA LYS A 29 15.39 -9.68 -7.84
C LYS A 29 15.25 -10.95 -8.69
N SER A 30 14.81 -12.05 -8.08
CA SER A 30 14.78 -13.34 -8.75
C SER A 30 13.54 -13.57 -9.60
N LYS A 31 12.40 -13.06 -9.17
CA LYS A 31 11.10 -13.27 -9.86
C LYS A 31 10.05 -12.25 -9.43
N PRO A 32 9.03 -12.03 -10.27
CA PRO A 32 7.84 -11.30 -9.84
C PRO A 32 7.19 -11.98 -8.64
N THR A 33 6.75 -11.18 -7.68
CA THR A 33 6.10 -11.68 -6.46
C THR A 33 5.03 -10.71 -5.99
N LYS A 34 3.98 -11.25 -5.42
CA LYS A 34 2.90 -10.49 -4.78
C LYS A 34 3.27 -10.03 -3.36
N TYR A 35 4.33 -10.59 -2.77
CA TYR A 35 4.77 -10.14 -1.47
C TYR A 35 5.24 -8.70 -1.51
N ARG A 36 4.80 -7.94 -0.52
CA ARG A 36 5.20 -6.54 -0.33
C ARG A 36 5.30 -6.22 1.15
N ILE A 37 6.14 -5.26 1.47
CA ILE A 37 6.11 -4.59 2.78
C ILE A 37 5.03 -3.51 2.70
N PHE A 38 4.17 -3.50 3.69
CA PHE A 38 3.01 -2.63 3.75
C PHE A 38 2.92 -1.95 5.12
N LEU A 39 2.66 -0.64 5.13
CA LEU A 39 2.51 0.17 6.33
C LEU A 39 3.72 0.10 7.30
N TRP A 40 4.91 -0.11 6.79
CA TRP A 40 6.09 -0.17 7.64
C TRP A 40 6.47 1.21 8.16
N LYS A 41 6.42 1.38 9.47
CA LYS A 41 6.83 2.61 10.16
C LYS A 41 8.36 2.72 10.20
N VAL A 42 8.97 2.76 9.02
CA VAL A 42 10.41 2.61 8.81
C VAL A 42 11.24 3.61 9.60
N ILE A 43 10.81 4.85 9.72
CA ILE A 43 11.56 5.87 10.46
C ILE A 43 11.59 5.59 11.96
N LYS A 44 10.55 4.92 12.50
CA LYS A 44 10.54 4.51 13.91
C LYS A 44 11.56 3.40 14.18
N GLU A 45 11.74 2.49 13.23
CA GLU A 45 12.64 1.34 13.38
C GLU A 45 14.06 1.62 12.89
N VAL A 46 14.19 2.46 11.86
CA VAL A 46 15.48 2.84 11.26
C VAL A 46 15.55 4.38 11.14
N PRO A 47 15.71 5.11 12.25
CA PRO A 47 15.67 6.58 12.25
C PRO A 47 16.71 7.24 11.34
N GLN A 48 17.79 6.54 11.03
CA GLN A 48 18.86 7.02 10.17
C GLN A 48 18.37 7.38 8.76
N LEU A 49 17.37 6.65 8.26
CA LEU A 49 16.78 6.88 6.93
C LEU A 49 16.10 8.25 6.82
N GLN A 50 15.78 8.89 7.94
CA GLN A 50 15.22 10.25 7.90
C GLN A 50 16.17 11.27 7.27
N LYS A 51 17.47 10.98 7.27
CA LYS A 51 18.49 11.85 6.66
C LYS A 51 18.55 11.71 5.13
N ASP A 52 17.99 10.64 4.58
CA ASP A 52 18.10 10.29 3.18
C ASP A 52 17.05 10.97 2.30
N PHE A 53 16.09 11.66 2.92
CA PHE A 53 15.08 12.41 2.18
C PHE A 53 14.63 13.69 2.90
N THR A 54 14.16 14.63 2.10
CA THR A 54 13.61 15.89 2.60
C THR A 54 12.09 15.92 2.36
N TYR A 55 11.35 16.25 3.40
CA TYR A 55 9.91 16.44 3.26
C TYR A 55 9.61 17.65 2.37
N PRO A 56 8.81 17.47 1.33
CA PRO A 56 8.43 18.58 0.47
C PRO A 56 7.62 19.61 1.24
N ASN A 57 7.82 20.88 0.90
CA ASN A 57 7.02 21.98 1.46
C ASN A 57 5.93 22.38 0.46
N PHE A 58 4.73 21.92 0.70
CA PHE A 58 3.53 22.27 -0.08
C PHE A 58 2.63 23.30 0.62
N GLY A 59 3.11 23.95 1.66
CA GLY A 59 2.27 24.77 2.52
C GLY A 59 1.30 23.98 3.41
N LEU A 60 1.43 22.65 3.42
CA LEU A 60 0.59 21.75 4.23
C LEU A 60 1.37 21.28 5.46
N ARG A 61 0.63 21.08 6.55
CA ARG A 61 1.19 20.49 7.77
C ARG A 61 1.26 18.95 7.59
N LEU A 62 2.45 18.45 7.31
CA LEU A 62 2.69 17.00 7.23
C LEU A 62 2.91 16.40 8.63
N MET A 63 2.37 15.21 8.87
CA MET A 63 2.64 14.44 10.09
C MET A 63 3.98 13.71 9.97
N LYS A 64 5.07 14.45 10.16
CA LYS A 64 6.45 13.98 9.97
C LYS A 64 6.85 12.75 10.83
N GLY A 65 6.11 12.45 11.88
CA GLY A 65 6.33 11.29 12.73
C GLY A 65 5.69 9.99 12.24
N LEU A 66 4.90 10.04 11.16
CA LEU A 66 4.12 8.90 10.66
C LEU A 66 4.40 8.49 9.20
N PRO A 67 5.62 8.67 8.66
CA PRO A 67 5.86 8.15 7.32
C PRO A 67 5.83 6.62 7.35
N MET A 68 5.11 6.06 6.39
CA MET A 68 5.01 4.62 6.21
C MET A 68 5.66 4.25 4.89
N LEU A 69 6.55 3.28 4.91
CA LEU A 69 7.17 2.75 3.71
C LEU A 69 6.34 1.60 3.14
N PHE A 70 6.15 1.68 1.85
CA PHE A 70 5.60 0.61 1.03
C PHE A 70 6.70 0.16 0.07
N PHE A 71 7.00 -1.11 0.07
CA PHE A 71 8.09 -1.64 -0.72
C PHE A 71 7.67 -2.97 -1.33
N GLY A 72 7.69 -3.04 -2.65
CA GLY A 72 7.26 -4.23 -3.38
C GLY A 72 7.97 -4.38 -4.71
N GLY A 73 7.96 -5.57 -5.25
CA GLY A 73 8.48 -5.87 -6.57
C GLY A 73 7.43 -5.75 -7.67
N ARG A 74 7.83 -6.17 -8.87
CA ARG A 74 6.93 -6.25 -10.01
C ARG A 74 5.70 -7.10 -9.67
N ASN A 75 4.53 -6.64 -10.08
CA ASN A 75 3.22 -7.27 -9.86
C ASN A 75 2.71 -7.21 -8.41
N SER A 76 3.40 -6.51 -7.51
CA SER A 76 2.78 -6.22 -6.22
C SER A 76 1.72 -5.14 -6.39
N HIS A 77 0.56 -5.33 -5.77
CA HIS A 77 -0.52 -4.36 -5.85
C HIS A 77 -1.21 -4.16 -4.50
N THR A 78 -1.95 -3.10 -4.40
CA THR A 78 -2.89 -2.85 -3.32
C THR A 78 -4.28 -2.83 -3.94
N PHE A 79 -5.18 -3.62 -3.39
CA PHE A 79 -6.57 -3.63 -3.82
C PHE A 79 -7.24 -2.26 -3.61
N MET A 80 -8.37 -2.06 -4.23
CA MET A 80 -9.14 -0.82 -4.10
C MET A 80 -9.65 -0.64 -2.67
N HIS A 81 -9.33 0.48 -2.08
CA HIS A 81 -9.73 0.85 -0.72
C HIS A 81 -9.85 2.37 -0.61
N TYR A 82 -10.32 2.83 0.51
CA TYR A 82 -10.18 4.21 0.95
C TYR A 82 -9.54 4.22 2.34
N ASP A 83 -8.77 5.26 2.61
CA ASP A 83 -8.08 5.37 3.89
C ASP A 83 -9.04 5.73 5.02
N ILE A 84 -8.70 5.27 6.23
CA ILE A 84 -9.43 5.58 7.45
C ILE A 84 -9.33 7.10 7.73
N ASP A 85 -10.30 7.62 8.46
CA ASP A 85 -10.29 8.98 9.01
C ASP A 85 -10.32 10.11 7.96
N LEU A 86 -10.70 9.82 6.73
CA LEU A 86 -10.71 10.80 5.64
C LEU A 86 -9.37 11.55 5.52
N ALA A 87 -8.27 10.88 5.82
CA ALA A 87 -6.95 11.46 5.82
C ALA A 87 -6.52 11.86 4.40
N ASN A 88 -5.92 13.03 4.29
CA ASN A 88 -5.21 13.39 3.06
C ASN A 88 -3.87 12.69 3.04
N ILE A 89 -3.65 11.84 2.06
CA ILE A 89 -2.44 11.06 1.93
C ILE A 89 -1.54 11.66 0.86
N PHE A 90 -0.27 11.77 1.20
CA PHE A 90 0.77 12.16 0.27
C PHE A 90 1.66 10.96 -0.05
N HIS A 91 1.68 10.54 -1.31
CA HIS A 91 2.55 9.50 -1.79
C HIS A 91 3.84 10.08 -2.34
N PHE A 92 4.95 9.70 -1.75
CA PHE A 92 6.28 10.03 -2.25
C PHE A 92 6.87 8.76 -2.91
N HIS A 93 7.05 8.79 -4.22
CA HIS A 93 7.56 7.64 -4.97
C HIS A 93 9.05 7.81 -5.22
N PHE A 94 9.86 6.89 -4.68
CA PHE A 94 11.32 6.97 -4.75
C PHE A 94 11.87 6.27 -5.98
N GLU A 95 11.35 5.10 -6.32
CA GLU A 95 11.94 4.23 -7.34
C GLU A 95 10.88 3.40 -8.04
N GLY A 96 11.10 3.14 -9.35
CA GLY A 96 10.25 2.27 -10.16
C GLY A 96 9.03 2.98 -10.73
N GLU A 97 8.01 2.21 -11.07
CA GLU A 97 6.75 2.69 -11.63
C GLU A 97 5.58 2.17 -10.82
N LYS A 98 4.59 3.01 -10.60
CA LYS A 98 3.36 2.67 -9.91
C LYS A 98 2.16 3.17 -10.69
N GLN A 99 1.30 2.27 -11.10
CA GLN A 99 -0.01 2.63 -11.63
C GLN A 99 -0.98 2.88 -10.48
N CYS A 100 -1.68 3.99 -10.51
CA CYS A 100 -2.74 4.32 -9.57
C CYS A 100 -4.03 4.54 -10.35
N ILE A 101 -5.10 3.91 -9.89
CA ILE A 101 -6.44 4.09 -10.42
C ILE A 101 -7.28 4.73 -9.32
N LEU A 102 -7.83 5.89 -9.60
CA LEU A 102 -8.63 6.67 -8.65
C LEU A 102 -10.03 6.84 -9.18
N PHE A 103 -11.00 6.66 -8.30
CA PHE A 103 -12.40 6.90 -8.60
C PHE A 103 -12.94 8.02 -7.72
N PRO A 104 -13.74 8.94 -8.27
CA PRO A 104 -14.38 9.96 -7.47
C PRO A 104 -15.45 9.34 -6.56
N GLN A 105 -15.73 9.99 -5.45
CA GLN A 105 -16.71 9.51 -4.48
C GLN A 105 -18.13 9.36 -5.10
N SER A 106 -18.46 10.14 -6.12
CA SER A 106 -19.73 10.03 -6.85
C SER A 106 -19.95 8.64 -7.47
N GLU A 107 -18.88 7.94 -7.78
CA GLU A 107 -18.91 6.61 -8.41
C GLU A 107 -19.01 5.46 -7.41
N THR A 108 -19.05 5.73 -6.12
CA THR A 108 -19.07 4.72 -5.04
C THR A 108 -20.13 3.64 -5.25
N LYS A 109 -21.30 3.99 -5.78
CA LYS A 109 -22.40 3.05 -6.06
C LYS A 109 -22.05 1.97 -7.08
N PHE A 110 -21.05 2.21 -7.94
CA PHE A 110 -20.59 1.28 -8.96
C PHE A 110 -19.35 0.48 -8.55
N LEU A 111 -18.76 0.78 -7.40
CA LEU A 111 -17.50 0.19 -6.98
C LEU A 111 -17.65 -1.08 -6.14
N TYR A 112 -18.85 -1.64 -6.07
CA TYR A 112 -19.12 -2.87 -5.30
C TYR A 112 -18.57 -2.82 -3.87
N LYS A 113 -18.75 -1.68 -3.21
CA LYS A 113 -18.27 -1.46 -1.85
C LYS A 113 -18.86 -2.49 -0.90
N ILE A 114 -17.99 -3.13 -0.12
CA ILE A 114 -18.41 -4.03 0.94
C ILE A 114 -18.89 -3.18 2.13
N PRO A 115 -20.14 -3.37 2.60
CA PRO A 115 -20.67 -2.62 3.74
C PRO A 115 -19.75 -2.75 4.96
N HIS A 116 -19.52 -1.64 5.64
CA HIS A 116 -18.69 -1.56 6.86
C HIS A 116 -17.21 -1.96 6.66
N SER A 117 -16.73 -2.06 5.42
CA SER A 117 -15.34 -2.32 5.10
C SER A 117 -14.68 -1.11 4.44
N LEU A 118 -13.38 -0.98 4.62
CA LEU A 118 -12.56 0.02 3.92
C LEU A 118 -12.19 -0.41 2.50
N ILE A 119 -12.36 -1.69 2.20
CA ILE A 119 -12.06 -2.26 0.90
C ILE A 119 -13.32 -2.42 0.07
N THR A 120 -13.11 -2.42 -1.23
CA THR A 120 -14.10 -2.82 -2.22
C THR A 120 -13.88 -4.28 -2.59
N ARG A 121 -14.60 -4.75 -3.59
CA ARG A 121 -14.41 -6.07 -4.15
C ARG A 121 -12.97 -6.23 -4.68
N GLU A 122 -12.29 -7.33 -4.29
CA GLU A 122 -10.88 -7.56 -4.59
C GLU A 122 -10.65 -8.24 -5.95
N ASP A 123 -11.68 -8.83 -6.52
CA ASP A 123 -11.63 -9.60 -7.76
C ASP A 123 -11.84 -8.76 -9.03
N ILE A 124 -11.72 -7.44 -8.92
CA ILE A 124 -11.82 -6.56 -10.09
C ILE A 124 -10.48 -6.59 -10.84
N ASP A 125 -10.51 -7.10 -12.05
CA ASP A 125 -9.39 -7.00 -12.97
C ASP A 125 -9.51 -5.71 -13.80
N PHE A 126 -8.73 -4.69 -13.44
CA PHE A 126 -8.73 -3.41 -14.15
C PHE A 126 -8.09 -3.47 -15.54
N ALA A 127 -7.33 -4.53 -15.85
CA ALA A 127 -6.77 -4.74 -17.18
C ALA A 127 -7.81 -5.32 -18.15
N ASN A 128 -8.78 -6.06 -17.62
CA ASN A 128 -9.88 -6.67 -18.38
C ASN A 128 -11.21 -6.40 -17.67
N PRO A 129 -11.70 -5.17 -17.65
CA PRO A 129 -12.98 -4.85 -17.03
C PRO A 129 -14.12 -5.52 -17.81
N ASN A 130 -14.97 -6.26 -17.10
CA ASN A 130 -16.20 -6.85 -17.65
C ASN A 130 -17.27 -5.78 -17.86
#